data_5bd84018bdcd6fdfa59e79a9bc779fd6
#
_entry.id   5bd84018bdcd6fdfa59e79a9bc779fd6
#
_cell.length_a   1.000
_cell.length_b   1.000
_cell.length_c   1.000
_cell.angle_alpha   90.00
_cell.angle_beta   90.00
_cell.angle_gamma   90.00
#
_symmetry.space_group_name_H-M   'P 1'
#
loop_
_entity.id
_entity.type
_entity.pdbx_description
1 polymer ?
#
loop_
_entity_poly.entity_id
_entity_poly.type
_entity_poly.pdbx_seq_one_letter_code
_entity_poly.pdbx_strand_id
1 'polypeptide(L)'
;GMTDFDTEHGSVDFLDLLSSGSAQDDADSRLESVAFACLVNGLADERAAAILGILDFSDDFLCFAIGGKPLHTMAGTRAAIRRTVHDLGGGPCVTGTTNGLCVALIMPRAAATPDVTCTNTLSAFSTKAPVCLGPLRRGVEGACRTVQAVRSAIAAAPALPQVPRPMRADDVLPERALLGDQDAVDELVNTVYASLQTAGPDDPT
;
A
#
# COMPACT_ATOMS: atom_id res chain seq x y z
N GLY A 1 -56.67 -15.72 13.76
CA GLY A 1 -55.37 -15.89 14.33
C GLY A 1 -54.41 -16.80 13.56
N MET A 2 -54.44 -16.76 12.20
CA MET A 2 -53.59 -17.66 11.40
C MET A 2 -52.91 -16.94 10.23
N THR A 3 -52.87 -15.62 10.26
CA THR A 3 -52.32 -14.80 9.18
C THR A 3 -51.01 -14.07 9.57
N ASP A 4 -50.55 -14.19 10.80
CA ASP A 4 -49.33 -13.52 11.25
C ASP A 4 -48.07 -14.38 11.11
N PHE A 5 -48.18 -15.67 10.77
CA PHE A 5 -47.02 -16.57 10.70
C PHE A 5 -46.26 -16.52 9.35
N ASP A 6 -46.92 -16.12 8.27
CA ASP A 6 -46.29 -16.09 6.93
C ASP A 6 -45.51 -14.82 6.64
N THR A 7 -45.77 -13.74 7.38
CA THR A 7 -45.05 -12.46 7.22
C THR A 7 -43.72 -12.42 7.97
N GLU A 8 -43.57 -13.17 9.05
CA GLU A 8 -42.30 -13.25 9.80
C GLU A 8 -41.27 -14.13 9.09
N HIS A 9 -41.65 -15.17 8.38
CA HIS A 9 -40.73 -16.03 7.65
C HIS A 9 -40.13 -15.34 6.43
N GLY A 10 -40.87 -14.50 5.71
CA GLY A 10 -40.38 -13.77 4.56
C GLY A 10 -39.38 -12.65 4.95
N SER A 11 -39.53 -12.03 6.12
CA SER A 11 -38.62 -10.97 6.58
C SER A 11 -37.31 -11.53 7.15
N VAL A 12 -37.31 -12.75 7.72
CA VAL A 12 -36.11 -13.43 8.21
C VAL A 12 -35.23 -13.86 7.05
N ASP A 13 -35.75 -14.40 5.97
CA ASP A 13 -34.97 -14.80 4.78
C ASP A 13 -34.32 -13.60 4.08
N PHE A 14 -35.04 -12.47 4.05
CA PHE A 14 -34.48 -11.24 3.46
C PHE A 14 -33.35 -10.64 4.31
N LEU A 15 -33.50 -10.63 5.63
CA LEU A 15 -32.49 -10.19 6.57
C LEU A 15 -31.27 -11.11 6.56
N ASP A 16 -31.44 -12.41 6.41
CA ASP A 16 -30.34 -13.38 6.27
C ASP A 16 -29.56 -13.15 4.97
N LEU A 17 -30.22 -12.82 3.87
CA LEU A 17 -29.54 -12.48 2.60
C LEU A 17 -28.74 -11.18 2.72
N LEU A 18 -29.28 -10.18 3.40
CA LEU A 18 -28.56 -8.92 3.64
C LEU A 18 -27.40 -9.13 4.60
N SER A 19 -27.56 -9.93 5.65
CA SER A 19 -26.50 -10.18 6.63
C SER A 19 -25.38 -11.08 6.08
N SER A 20 -25.64 -11.98 5.13
CA SER A 20 -24.61 -12.79 4.51
C SER A 20 -23.67 -11.95 3.61
N GLY A 21 -24.21 -10.99 2.84
CA GLY A 21 -23.39 -10.04 2.08
C GLY A 21 -22.58 -9.13 3.00
N SER A 22 -23.19 -8.61 4.05
CA SER A 22 -22.53 -7.79 5.05
C SER A 22 -21.45 -8.55 5.83
N ALA A 23 -21.69 -9.83 6.14
CA ALA A 23 -20.71 -10.69 6.82
C ALA A 23 -19.48 -10.97 5.95
N GLN A 24 -19.66 -11.14 4.63
CA GLN A 24 -18.55 -11.33 3.69
C GLN A 24 -17.72 -10.05 3.56
N ASP A 25 -18.36 -8.88 3.42
CA ASP A 25 -17.68 -7.59 3.38
C ASP A 25 -16.91 -7.32 4.68
N ASP A 26 -17.49 -7.66 5.83
CA ASP A 26 -16.81 -7.56 7.13
C ASP A 26 -15.62 -8.50 7.24
N ALA A 27 -15.74 -9.72 6.72
CA ALA A 27 -14.66 -10.69 6.69
C ALA A 27 -13.48 -10.21 5.82
N ASP A 28 -13.79 -9.68 4.62
CA ASP A 28 -12.79 -9.11 3.71
C ASP A 28 -12.12 -7.89 4.32
N SER A 29 -12.87 -7.00 4.98
CA SER A 29 -12.33 -5.85 5.69
C SER A 29 -11.41 -6.25 6.83
N ARG A 30 -11.73 -7.32 7.57
CA ARG A 30 -10.87 -7.86 8.64
C ARG A 30 -9.59 -8.45 8.08
N LEU A 31 -9.68 -9.22 6.99
CA LEU A 31 -8.50 -9.78 6.32
C LEU A 31 -7.58 -8.68 5.82
N GLU A 32 -8.14 -7.64 5.22
CA GLU A 32 -7.38 -6.47 4.78
C GLU A 32 -6.69 -5.77 5.94
N SER A 33 -7.40 -5.56 7.06
CA SER A 33 -6.84 -4.94 8.26
C SER A 33 -5.69 -5.77 8.83
N VAL A 34 -5.83 -7.09 8.87
CA VAL A 34 -4.77 -7.99 9.35
C VAL A 34 -3.59 -7.99 8.39
N ALA A 35 -3.83 -8.05 7.08
CA ALA A 35 -2.78 -7.96 6.08
C ALA A 35 -2.01 -6.66 6.22
N PHE A 36 -2.70 -5.54 6.32
CA PHE A 36 -2.08 -4.22 6.49
C PHE A 36 -1.25 -4.14 7.78
N ALA A 37 -1.75 -4.68 8.88
CA ALA A 37 -1.01 -4.75 10.14
C ALA A 37 0.28 -5.55 10.00
N CYS A 38 0.26 -6.65 9.27
CA CYS A 38 1.47 -7.43 8.95
C CYS A 38 2.49 -6.58 8.19
N LEU A 39 2.05 -5.87 7.16
CA LEU A 39 2.92 -5.04 6.32
C LEU A 39 3.59 -3.92 7.13
N VAL A 40 2.81 -3.22 7.96
CA VAL A 40 3.30 -2.12 8.78
C VAL A 40 4.29 -2.58 9.84
N ASN A 41 4.12 -3.79 10.36
CA ASN A 41 4.99 -4.37 11.38
C ASN A 41 6.15 -5.20 10.80
N GLY A 42 6.29 -5.24 9.48
CA GLY A 42 7.37 -5.97 8.82
C GLY A 42 7.27 -7.49 8.96
N LEU A 43 6.06 -8.02 9.16
CA LEU A 43 5.80 -9.45 9.30
C LEU A 43 5.63 -10.08 7.92
N ALA A 44 6.69 -10.66 7.40
CA ALA A 44 6.74 -11.29 6.08
C ALA A 44 6.80 -12.83 6.18
N ASP A 45 6.01 -13.39 7.07
CA ASP A 45 5.96 -14.84 7.30
C ASP A 45 4.90 -15.52 6.41
N GLU A 46 4.78 -16.85 6.56
CA GLU A 46 3.83 -17.66 5.79
C GLU A 46 2.37 -17.26 6.03
N ARG A 47 2.05 -16.76 7.23
CA ARG A 47 0.69 -16.29 7.55
C ARG A 47 0.34 -15.02 6.80
N ALA A 48 1.26 -14.08 6.76
CA ALA A 48 1.09 -12.85 5.97
C ALA A 48 0.94 -13.19 4.49
N ALA A 49 1.76 -14.11 3.96
CA ALA A 49 1.64 -14.58 2.59
C ALA A 49 0.28 -15.24 2.31
N ALA A 50 -0.22 -16.06 3.23
CA ALA A 50 -1.51 -16.72 3.10
C ALA A 50 -2.67 -15.71 3.07
N ILE A 51 -2.64 -14.70 3.93
CA ILE A 51 -3.67 -13.65 3.96
C ILE A 51 -3.65 -12.84 2.67
N LEU A 52 -2.48 -12.44 2.20
CA LEU A 52 -2.34 -11.73 0.93
C LEU A 52 -2.80 -12.58 -0.25
N GLY A 53 -2.54 -13.89 -0.22
CA GLY A 53 -3.05 -14.83 -1.22
C GLY A 53 -4.58 -14.88 -1.27
N ILE A 54 -5.25 -14.85 -0.13
CA ILE A 54 -6.72 -14.77 -0.06
C ILE A 54 -7.22 -13.45 -0.65
N LEU A 55 -6.44 -12.38 -0.53
CA LEU A 55 -6.76 -11.07 -1.10
C LEU A 55 -6.29 -10.92 -2.57
N ASP A 56 -6.02 -12.03 -3.25
CA ASP A 56 -5.68 -12.13 -4.67
C ASP A 56 -4.26 -11.65 -5.04
N PHE A 57 -3.38 -11.49 -4.07
CA PHE A 57 -1.96 -11.30 -4.34
C PHE A 57 -1.33 -12.66 -4.64
N SER A 58 -0.99 -12.89 -5.90
CA SER A 58 -0.39 -14.14 -6.36
C SER A 58 1.00 -14.35 -5.77
N ASP A 59 1.50 -15.58 -5.80
CA ASP A 59 2.86 -15.89 -5.36
C ASP A 59 3.88 -15.04 -6.13
N ASP A 60 4.88 -14.56 -5.40
CA ASP A 60 5.96 -13.75 -5.98
C ASP A 60 5.47 -12.52 -6.76
N PHE A 61 4.40 -11.91 -6.26
CA PHE A 61 3.79 -10.73 -6.89
C PHE A 61 4.72 -9.51 -6.87
N LEU A 62 4.59 -8.65 -7.89
CA LEU A 62 5.12 -7.29 -7.85
C LEU A 62 4.14 -6.39 -7.13
N CYS A 63 4.64 -5.41 -6.41
CA CYS A 63 3.81 -4.44 -5.70
C CYS A 63 4.55 -3.12 -5.49
N PHE A 64 3.79 -2.09 -5.23
CA PHE A 64 4.29 -0.79 -4.80
C PHE A 64 3.31 -0.16 -3.82
N ALA A 65 3.78 0.76 -2.99
CA ALA A 65 2.94 1.46 -2.04
C ALA A 65 2.83 2.94 -2.42
N ILE A 66 1.69 3.53 -2.08
CA ILE A 66 1.44 4.97 -2.12
C ILE A 66 0.91 5.37 -0.76
N GLY A 67 1.30 6.53 -0.26
CA GLY A 67 0.78 7.00 1.02
C GLY A 67 0.80 8.51 1.16
N GLY A 68 -0.06 9.00 2.04
CA GLY A 68 -0.19 10.40 2.38
C GLY A 68 -1.32 10.63 3.36
N LYS A 69 -1.49 11.86 3.81
CA LYS A 69 -2.63 12.23 4.64
C LYS A 69 -3.90 12.29 3.81
N PRO A 70 -5.04 11.82 4.35
CA PRO A 70 -6.30 11.88 3.61
C PRO A 70 -6.70 13.34 3.35
N LEU A 71 -7.41 13.54 2.22
CA LEU A 71 -7.94 14.86 1.86
C LEU A 71 -8.99 15.32 2.91
N HIS A 72 -9.96 14.48 3.20
CA HIS A 72 -11.02 14.74 4.16
C HIS A 72 -11.14 13.62 5.18
N THR A 73 -11.58 12.44 4.74
CA THR A 73 -11.74 11.27 5.61
C THR A 73 -10.85 10.13 5.12
N MET A 74 -10.45 9.29 6.06
CA MET A 74 -9.67 8.08 5.73
C MET A 74 -10.45 7.16 4.80
N ALA A 75 -11.73 6.92 5.10
CA ALA A 75 -12.59 6.07 4.28
C ALA A 75 -12.75 6.62 2.84
N GLY A 76 -12.89 7.93 2.71
CA GLY A 76 -13.00 8.59 1.39
C GLY A 76 -11.74 8.43 0.54
N THR A 77 -10.57 8.61 1.14
CA THR A 77 -9.29 8.43 0.47
C THR A 77 -9.06 6.98 0.07
N ARG A 78 -9.33 6.04 0.96
CA ARG A 78 -9.24 4.61 0.66
C ARG A 78 -10.13 4.21 -0.51
N ALA A 79 -11.40 4.68 -0.51
CA ALA A 79 -12.34 4.40 -1.58
C ALA A 79 -11.90 5.02 -2.93
N ALA A 80 -11.36 6.23 -2.90
CA ALA A 80 -10.85 6.91 -4.10
C ALA A 80 -9.65 6.16 -4.70
N ILE A 81 -8.73 5.69 -3.87
CA ILE A 81 -7.58 4.89 -4.33
C ILE A 81 -8.07 3.58 -4.98
N ARG A 82 -8.98 2.87 -4.33
CA ARG A 82 -9.53 1.61 -4.88
C ARG A 82 -10.18 1.82 -6.24
N ARG A 83 -10.99 2.87 -6.37
CA ARG A 83 -11.66 3.22 -7.60
C ARG A 83 -10.67 3.55 -8.71
N THR A 84 -9.66 4.34 -8.40
CA THR A 84 -8.62 4.70 -9.38
C THR A 84 -7.86 3.46 -9.86
N VAL A 85 -7.46 2.57 -8.95
CA VAL A 85 -6.77 1.32 -9.30
C VAL A 85 -7.67 0.46 -10.19
N HIS A 86 -8.93 0.30 -9.83
CA HIS A 86 -9.91 -0.44 -10.62
C HIS A 86 -10.08 0.15 -12.02
N ASP A 87 -10.25 1.46 -12.12
CA ASP A 87 -10.47 2.16 -13.40
C ASP A 87 -9.25 2.06 -14.32
N LEU A 88 -8.05 1.97 -13.77
CA LEU A 88 -6.81 1.75 -14.52
C LEU A 88 -6.58 0.26 -14.90
N GLY A 89 -7.48 -0.63 -14.50
CA GLY A 89 -7.34 -2.06 -14.74
C GLY A 89 -6.30 -2.72 -13.85
N GLY A 90 -6.03 -2.15 -12.70
CA GLY A 90 -5.02 -2.62 -11.75
C GLY A 90 -5.35 -3.94 -11.09
N GLY A 91 -4.36 -4.49 -10.41
CA GLY A 91 -4.49 -5.71 -9.61
C GLY A 91 -5.13 -5.43 -8.25
N PRO A 92 -5.04 -6.38 -7.32
CA PRO A 92 -5.56 -6.22 -5.98
C PRO A 92 -4.88 -5.05 -5.26
N CYS A 93 -5.59 -4.50 -4.28
CA CYS A 93 -5.17 -3.36 -3.50
C CYS A 93 -5.50 -3.61 -2.02
N VAL A 94 -4.53 -3.39 -1.15
CA VAL A 94 -4.72 -3.40 0.31
C VAL A 94 -4.48 -1.98 0.82
N THR A 95 -5.45 -1.43 1.53
CA THR A 95 -5.35 -0.08 2.09
C THR A 95 -5.47 -0.12 3.61
N GLY A 96 -4.85 0.83 4.27
CA GLY A 96 -4.97 0.93 5.71
C GLY A 96 -4.47 2.27 6.25
N THR A 97 -4.55 2.40 7.56
CA THR A 97 -4.19 3.60 8.28
C THR A 97 -2.98 3.34 9.17
N THR A 98 -2.00 4.20 9.13
CA THR A 98 -0.84 4.17 10.03
C THR A 98 -0.36 5.59 10.29
N ASN A 99 -0.27 5.99 11.58
CA ASN A 99 0.19 7.31 12.00
C ASN A 99 -0.53 8.47 11.28
N GLY A 100 -1.84 8.35 11.09
CA GLY A 100 -2.65 9.35 10.38
C GLY A 100 -2.48 9.36 8.87
N LEU A 101 -1.70 8.45 8.32
CA LEU A 101 -1.52 8.28 6.88
C LEU A 101 -2.47 7.22 6.34
N CYS A 102 -2.99 7.46 5.15
CA CYS A 102 -3.58 6.42 4.32
C CYS A 102 -2.46 5.83 3.46
N VAL A 103 -2.25 4.52 3.55
CA VAL A 103 -1.26 3.82 2.74
C VAL A 103 -1.97 2.71 1.97
N ALA A 104 -1.65 2.57 0.70
CA ALA A 104 -2.16 1.52 -0.17
C ALA A 104 -1.00 0.71 -0.73
N LEU A 105 -1.14 -0.61 -0.68
CA LEU A 105 -0.29 -1.56 -1.40
C LEU A 105 -1.04 -2.00 -2.65
N ILE A 106 -0.42 -1.90 -3.79
CA ILE A 106 -1.06 -2.12 -5.10
C ILE A 106 -0.21 -3.08 -5.93
N MET A 107 -0.87 -4.06 -6.54
CA MET A 107 -0.24 -4.90 -7.55
C MET A 107 -0.41 -4.21 -8.91
N PRO A 108 0.69 -3.85 -9.60
CA PRO A 108 0.58 -3.20 -10.91
C PRO A 108 0.02 -4.16 -11.96
N ARG A 109 -0.88 -3.64 -12.78
CA ARG A 109 -1.47 -4.35 -13.91
C ARG A 109 -2.08 -3.33 -14.87
N ALA A 110 -2.06 -3.62 -16.17
CA ALA A 110 -2.61 -2.75 -17.21
C ALA A 110 -2.07 -1.31 -17.09
N ALA A 111 -2.94 -0.30 -17.07
CA ALA A 111 -2.54 1.10 -16.92
C ALA A 111 -2.17 1.48 -15.48
N ALA A 112 -2.40 0.61 -14.50
CA ALA A 112 -2.06 0.85 -13.10
C ALA A 112 -0.56 0.58 -12.84
N THR A 113 0.29 1.33 -13.50
CA THR A 113 1.73 1.40 -13.22
C THR A 113 1.96 2.28 -11.98
N PRO A 114 3.12 2.19 -11.32
CA PRO A 114 3.38 3.03 -10.15
C PRO A 114 3.18 4.53 -10.42
N ASP A 115 3.77 5.06 -11.46
CA ASP A 115 3.70 6.50 -11.78
C ASP A 115 2.28 6.95 -12.15
N VAL A 116 1.60 6.22 -13.02
CA VAL A 116 0.25 6.55 -13.45
C VAL A 116 -0.73 6.47 -12.29
N THR A 117 -0.64 5.41 -11.49
CA THR A 117 -1.50 5.22 -10.32
C THR A 117 -1.28 6.33 -9.29
N CYS A 118 -0.03 6.67 -9.00
CA CYS A 118 0.30 7.75 -8.07
C CYS A 118 -0.25 9.09 -8.54
N THR A 119 -0.04 9.45 -9.80
CA THR A 119 -0.52 10.69 -10.38
C THR A 119 -2.05 10.79 -10.30
N ASN A 120 -2.75 9.70 -10.61
CA ASN A 120 -4.21 9.68 -10.62
C ASN A 120 -4.84 9.59 -9.21
N THR A 121 -4.06 9.29 -8.19
CA THR A 121 -4.53 9.25 -6.79
C THR A 121 -4.17 10.50 -6.00
N LEU A 122 -3.38 11.42 -6.54
CA LEU A 122 -2.95 12.64 -5.83
C LEU A 122 -4.12 13.44 -5.27
N SER A 123 -5.21 13.55 -6.02
CA SER A 123 -6.40 14.31 -5.60
C SER A 123 -7.13 13.70 -4.40
N ALA A 124 -6.84 12.45 -4.04
CA ALA A 124 -7.41 11.81 -2.87
C ALA A 124 -6.69 12.18 -1.56
N PHE A 125 -5.54 12.83 -1.67
CA PHE A 125 -4.69 13.20 -0.54
C PHE A 125 -4.69 14.71 -0.30
N SER A 126 -4.40 15.09 0.95
CA SER A 126 -4.24 16.49 1.33
C SER A 126 -3.08 17.14 0.56
N THR A 127 -3.30 18.35 0.08
CA THR A 127 -2.27 19.17 -0.57
C THR A 127 -1.29 19.78 0.43
N LYS A 128 -1.60 19.73 1.73
CA LYS A 128 -0.81 20.35 2.80
C LYS A 128 0.22 19.40 3.40
N ALA A 129 0.28 18.16 2.91
CA ALA A 129 1.17 17.15 3.45
C ALA A 129 1.78 16.34 2.30
N PRO A 130 2.93 15.69 2.52
CA PRO A 130 3.58 14.88 1.49
C PRO A 130 2.71 13.72 1.02
N VAL A 131 2.78 13.44 -0.29
CA VAL A 131 2.32 12.19 -0.89
C VAL A 131 3.56 11.48 -1.41
N CYS A 132 3.72 10.21 -1.07
CA CYS A 132 4.91 9.45 -1.42
C CYS A 132 4.57 8.22 -2.25
N LEU A 133 5.33 8.02 -3.32
CA LEU A 133 5.36 6.79 -4.10
C LEU A 133 6.52 5.93 -3.62
N GLY A 134 6.23 4.72 -3.17
CA GLY A 134 7.22 3.73 -2.78
C GLY A 134 7.81 2.98 -3.96
N PRO A 135 8.93 2.28 -3.75
CA PRO A 135 9.59 1.52 -4.79
C PRO A 135 8.81 0.26 -5.16
N LEU A 136 9.00 -0.19 -6.41
CA LEU A 136 8.49 -1.47 -6.87
C LEU A 136 9.28 -2.59 -6.19
N ARG A 137 8.59 -3.51 -5.55
CA ARG A 137 9.19 -4.63 -4.81
C ARG A 137 8.43 -5.91 -5.11
N ARG A 138 8.99 -7.05 -4.70
CA ARG A 138 8.46 -8.37 -5.02
C ARG A 138 8.17 -9.17 -3.75
N GLY A 139 7.04 -9.85 -3.73
CA GLY A 139 6.63 -10.77 -2.69
C GLY A 139 6.24 -10.09 -1.38
N VAL A 140 6.00 -10.88 -0.34
CA VAL A 140 5.54 -10.38 0.96
C VAL A 140 6.61 -9.51 1.64
N GLU A 141 7.87 -9.92 1.57
CA GLU A 141 8.98 -9.12 2.10
C GLU A 141 9.08 -7.79 1.36
N GLY A 142 8.97 -7.81 0.04
CA GLY A 142 8.95 -6.61 -0.78
C GLY A 142 7.78 -5.69 -0.45
N ALA A 143 6.61 -6.26 -0.17
CA ALA A 143 5.43 -5.52 0.27
C ALA A 143 5.70 -4.75 1.58
N CYS A 144 6.29 -5.41 2.57
CA CYS A 144 6.71 -4.76 3.81
C CYS A 144 7.71 -3.64 3.55
N ARG A 145 8.67 -3.86 2.66
CA ARG A 145 9.72 -2.89 2.33
C ARG A 145 9.16 -1.64 1.65
N THR A 146 8.26 -1.78 0.68
CA THR A 146 7.70 -0.63 -0.01
C THR A 146 6.76 0.19 0.90
N VAL A 147 6.00 -0.47 1.77
CA VAL A 147 5.18 0.22 2.79
C VAL A 147 6.07 0.98 3.77
N GLN A 148 7.14 0.37 4.27
CA GLN A 148 8.08 1.04 5.17
C GLN A 148 8.79 2.21 4.47
N ALA A 149 9.14 2.05 3.19
CA ALA A 149 9.77 3.10 2.41
C ALA A 149 8.89 4.37 2.33
N VAL A 150 7.60 4.19 2.09
CA VAL A 150 6.64 5.30 2.07
C VAL A 150 6.57 5.98 3.45
N ARG A 151 6.48 5.20 4.51
CA ARG A 151 6.38 5.73 5.87
C ARG A 151 7.63 6.53 6.29
N SER A 152 8.81 5.97 6.05
CA SER A 152 10.06 6.64 6.41
C SER A 152 10.35 7.86 5.53
N ALA A 153 9.99 7.82 4.24
CA ALA A 153 10.13 8.97 3.36
C ALA A 153 9.27 10.15 3.80
N ILE A 154 8.01 9.88 4.16
CA ILE A 154 7.10 10.91 4.67
C ILE A 154 7.62 11.45 6.00
N ALA A 155 8.13 10.60 6.88
CA ALA A 155 8.73 11.02 8.15
C ALA A 155 9.99 11.88 7.94
N ALA A 156 10.74 11.66 6.86
CA ALA A 156 11.92 12.42 6.51
C ALA A 156 11.61 13.76 5.82
N ALA A 157 10.40 13.92 5.28
CA ALA A 157 10.03 15.10 4.48
C ALA A 157 10.28 16.46 5.18
N PRO A 158 10.03 16.62 6.50
CA PRO A 158 10.32 17.89 7.16
C PRO A 158 11.79 18.32 7.13
N ALA A 159 12.72 17.41 6.92
CA ALA A 159 14.15 17.70 6.82
C ALA A 159 14.57 18.16 5.41
N LEU A 160 13.69 18.07 4.45
CA LEU A 160 13.98 18.43 3.05
C LEU A 160 13.72 19.92 2.82
N PRO A 161 14.58 20.61 2.04
CA PRO A 161 14.36 22.00 1.69
C PRO A 161 13.14 22.19 0.79
N GLN A 162 12.84 21.21 -0.06
CA GLN A 162 11.66 21.16 -0.93
C GLN A 162 11.12 19.74 -0.97
N VAL A 163 9.78 19.63 -0.95
CA VAL A 163 9.08 18.35 -1.05
C VAL A 163 8.29 18.35 -2.35
N PRO A 164 8.73 17.57 -3.36
CA PRO A 164 7.94 17.43 -4.58
C PRO A 164 6.63 16.70 -4.31
N ARG A 165 5.63 16.90 -5.13
CA ARG A 165 4.34 16.23 -5.01
C ARG A 165 4.00 15.49 -6.31
N PRO A 166 4.08 14.18 -6.35
CA PRO A 166 4.49 13.28 -5.26
C PRO A 166 6.00 13.29 -5.04
N MET A 167 6.42 12.94 -3.84
CA MET A 167 7.81 12.59 -3.60
C MET A 167 8.00 11.09 -3.87
N ARG A 168 9.21 10.71 -4.26
CA ARG A 168 9.59 9.31 -4.43
C ARG A 168 10.43 8.87 -3.26
N ALA A 169 10.12 7.71 -2.69
CA ALA A 169 10.89 7.17 -1.57
C ALA A 169 12.37 6.98 -1.94
N ASP A 170 12.68 6.66 -3.20
CA ASP A 170 14.06 6.48 -3.67
C ASP A 170 14.86 7.78 -3.75
N ASP A 171 14.21 8.94 -3.73
CA ASP A 171 14.91 10.24 -3.75
C ASP A 171 15.45 10.66 -2.38
N VAL A 172 15.08 9.94 -1.32
CA VAL A 172 15.45 10.26 0.07
C VAL A 172 16.07 9.06 0.78
N LEU A 173 16.90 8.30 0.07
CA LEU A 173 17.54 7.10 0.62
C LEU A 173 18.41 7.39 1.85
N PRO A 174 19.29 8.43 1.87
CA PRO A 174 20.09 8.72 3.05
C PRO A 174 19.23 9.07 4.27
N GLU A 175 18.21 9.89 4.09
CA GLU A 175 17.31 10.30 5.16
C GLU A 175 16.51 9.13 5.71
N ARG A 176 16.03 8.23 4.84
CA ARG A 176 15.35 7.01 5.24
C ARG A 176 16.27 6.06 6.02
N ALA A 177 17.50 5.92 5.54
CA ALA A 177 18.51 5.09 6.21
C ALA A 177 18.81 5.58 7.63
N LEU A 178 18.90 6.90 7.83
CA LEU A 178 19.07 7.50 9.15
C LEU A 178 17.91 7.22 10.09
N LEU A 179 16.71 7.00 9.56
CA LEU A 179 15.52 6.60 10.32
C LEU A 179 15.45 5.08 10.58
N GLY A 180 16.46 4.33 10.16
CA GLY A 180 16.52 2.89 10.36
C GLY A 180 15.80 2.06 9.29
N ASP A 181 15.50 2.64 8.13
CA ASP A 181 14.87 1.93 7.01
C ASP A 181 15.88 0.99 6.35
N GLN A 182 15.73 -0.31 6.56
CA GLN A 182 16.66 -1.32 6.05
C GLN A 182 16.67 -1.39 4.53
N ASP A 183 15.53 -1.18 3.87
CA ASP A 183 15.45 -1.12 2.41
C ASP A 183 16.34 0.00 1.87
N ALA A 184 16.31 1.17 2.50
CA ALA A 184 17.16 2.31 2.12
C ALA A 184 18.64 2.02 2.35
N VAL A 185 18.99 1.38 3.45
CA VAL A 185 20.38 0.96 3.73
C VAL A 185 20.86 0.01 2.64
N ASP A 186 20.08 -1.00 2.30
CA ASP A 186 20.42 -1.98 1.27
C ASP A 186 20.59 -1.31 -0.10
N GLU A 187 19.69 -0.40 -0.48
CA GLU A 187 19.78 0.34 -1.74
C GLU A 187 21.03 1.24 -1.80
N LEU A 188 21.36 1.90 -0.70
CA LEU A 188 22.59 2.72 -0.63
C LEU A 188 23.84 1.87 -0.76
N VAL A 189 23.90 0.72 -0.08
CA VAL A 189 25.00 -0.22 -0.17
C VAL A 189 25.16 -0.74 -1.60
N ASN A 190 24.06 -1.12 -2.25
CA ASN A 190 24.06 -1.58 -3.63
C ASN A 190 24.56 -0.50 -4.59
N THR A 191 24.14 0.74 -4.40
CA THR A 191 24.57 1.89 -5.21
C THR A 191 26.07 2.14 -5.07
N VAL A 192 26.59 2.14 -3.85
CA VAL A 192 28.03 2.30 -3.58
C VAL A 192 28.83 1.15 -4.19
N TYR A 193 28.36 -0.09 -4.01
CA TYR A 193 29.01 -1.28 -4.54
C TYR A 193 29.08 -1.24 -6.08
N ALA A 194 27.99 -0.87 -6.74
CA ALA A 194 27.95 -0.70 -8.19
C ALA A 194 28.96 0.37 -8.68
N SER A 195 29.06 1.50 -7.96
CA SER A 195 30.02 2.55 -8.25
C SER A 195 31.45 2.05 -8.14
N LEU A 196 31.77 1.27 -7.09
CA LEU A 196 33.10 0.71 -6.89
C LEU A 196 33.46 -0.30 -7.98
N GLN A 197 32.51 -1.08 -8.47
CA GLN A 197 32.73 -2.02 -9.56
C GLN A 197 32.97 -1.32 -10.90
N THR A 198 32.27 -0.22 -11.16
CA THR A 198 32.48 0.57 -12.39
C THR A 198 33.79 1.37 -12.35
N ALA A 199 34.28 1.74 -11.15
CA ALA A 199 35.56 2.39 -10.95
C ALA A 199 36.70 1.40 -10.70
N GLY A 200 36.50 0.11 -10.96
CA GLY A 200 37.43 -0.98 -10.64
C GLY A 200 38.63 -1.08 -11.57
N PRO A 201 39.26 -2.26 -11.68
CA PRO A 201 40.61 -2.42 -12.24
C PRO A 201 40.79 -2.04 -13.71
N ASP A 202 39.75 -1.62 -14.41
CA ASP A 202 39.81 -1.13 -15.79
C ASP A 202 40.03 0.39 -15.89
N ASP A 203 40.17 1.09 -14.79
CA ASP A 203 40.53 2.51 -14.79
C ASP A 203 42.03 2.66 -15.03
N PRO A 204 42.48 3.24 -16.17
CA PRO A 204 43.91 3.25 -16.56
C PRO A 204 44.78 4.26 -15.83
N THR A 205 44.34 4.71 -14.73
CA THR A 205 45.20 5.54 -13.86
C THR A 205 45.73 4.75 -12.69
#